data_60c6e81f27056ce78df635ed5d9adeb2
#
_entry.id   60c6e81f27056ce78df635ed5d9adeb2
#
_cell.length_a   1.000
_cell.length_b   1.000
_cell.length_c   1.000
_cell.angle_alpha   90.00
_cell.angle_beta   90.00
_cell.angle_gamma   90.00
#
_symmetry.space_group_name_H-M   'P 1'
#
loop_
_entity.id
_entity.type
_entity.pdbx_description
1 polymer ?
#
loop_
_entity_poly.entity_id
_entity_poly.type
_entity_poly.pdbx_seq_one_letter_code
_entity_poly.pdbx_strand_id
1 'polypeptide(L)'
;MKNLKLVLLFTVLVLATTSCTKQQTNEPALSNDEEQVDLNAYEDLFRSIDAESSSNFGSNVELLPYSENYQSLREAGRLWRWIKRHSKAIITVASDALGGVVGSFGGPGCTVGGAVLASGVVGAALGGEVKGTADKGGNTITITLSTSSTLEAKNGDILTIGEAHNRTLHKASLKDMFSSNKSADDVYAQLRKEVAEDYKIKLSSIPEKNPVSFTPSELLNCIESPEVNSFDEMVLQMSEISNVSKARVRYILTTVINNLMLVENNGNVETYNIDLSKIISQSSLTKEEQQLLIDGTSIAANSNLYWNENN
;
A
#
# COMPACT_ATOMS: atom_id res chain seq x y z
N MET A 1 -61.31 24.08 -13.61
CA MET A 1 -60.24 23.44 -14.37
C MET A 1 -58.80 23.94 -14.05
N LYS A 2 -58.62 25.12 -13.45
CA LYS A 2 -57.26 25.61 -13.07
C LYS A 2 -56.64 24.85 -11.88
N ASN A 3 -57.47 24.40 -10.94
CA ASN A 3 -56.97 23.71 -9.73
C ASN A 3 -56.51 22.26 -9.98
N LEU A 4 -57.04 21.61 -11.02
CA LEU A 4 -56.66 20.23 -11.37
C LEU A 4 -55.24 20.14 -11.95
N LYS A 5 -54.83 21.18 -12.70
CA LYS A 5 -53.46 21.27 -13.25
C LYS A 5 -52.42 21.51 -12.18
N LEU A 6 -52.77 22.25 -11.11
CA LEU A 6 -51.87 22.51 -9.99
C LEU A 6 -51.66 21.26 -9.13
N VAL A 7 -52.71 20.47 -8.91
CA VAL A 7 -52.60 19.19 -8.16
C VAL A 7 -51.76 18.17 -8.94
N LEU A 8 -51.93 18.12 -10.28
CA LEU A 8 -51.14 17.20 -11.11
C LEU A 8 -49.66 17.58 -11.15
N LEU A 9 -49.33 18.91 -11.11
CA LEU A 9 -47.98 19.39 -11.08
C LEU A 9 -47.31 19.06 -9.73
N PHE A 10 -48.01 19.15 -8.62
CA PHE A 10 -47.54 18.80 -7.29
C PHE A 10 -47.30 17.30 -7.12
N THR A 11 -48.20 16.45 -7.67
CA THR A 11 -48.00 14.99 -7.63
C THR A 11 -46.81 14.53 -8.48
N VAL A 12 -46.53 15.15 -9.63
CA VAL A 12 -45.34 14.86 -10.44
C VAL A 12 -44.07 15.34 -9.75
N LEU A 13 -44.12 16.49 -9.04
CA LEU A 13 -42.95 17.00 -8.32
C LEU A 13 -42.60 16.12 -7.09
N VAL A 14 -43.62 15.60 -6.37
CA VAL A 14 -43.42 14.69 -5.23
C VAL A 14 -42.92 13.32 -5.69
N LEU A 15 -43.35 12.83 -6.86
CA LEU A 15 -42.85 11.57 -7.43
C LEU A 15 -41.42 11.68 -7.99
N ALA A 16 -40.98 12.88 -8.38
CA ALA A 16 -39.61 13.10 -8.85
C ALA A 16 -38.57 13.21 -7.70
N THR A 17 -39.03 13.51 -6.48
CA THR A 17 -38.11 13.61 -5.30
C THR A 17 -37.93 12.29 -4.55
N THR A 18 -38.69 11.25 -4.86
CA THR A 18 -38.55 9.92 -4.23
C THR A 18 -37.70 8.95 -5.03
N SER A 19 -37.09 9.37 -6.15
CA SER A 19 -36.28 8.49 -7.01
C SER A 19 -34.77 8.67 -6.82
N CYS A 20 -34.32 9.34 -5.77
CA CYS A 20 -32.93 9.34 -5.31
C CYS A 20 -32.81 8.63 -3.96
N THR A 21 -33.33 7.41 -3.88
CA THR A 21 -32.80 6.47 -2.90
C THR A 21 -31.41 6.08 -3.41
N LYS A 22 -30.39 6.64 -2.78
CA LYS A 22 -29.08 5.98 -2.73
C LYS A 22 -29.37 4.51 -2.48
N GLN A 23 -29.02 3.67 -3.44
CA GLN A 23 -28.76 2.28 -3.14
C GLN A 23 -27.61 2.32 -2.13
N GLN A 24 -27.95 2.34 -0.85
CA GLN A 24 -27.06 1.90 0.19
C GLN A 24 -26.78 0.44 -0.19
N THR A 25 -25.64 0.21 -0.83
CA THR A 25 -24.99 -1.07 -0.71
C THR A 25 -24.86 -1.24 0.80
N ASN A 26 -25.66 -2.15 1.35
CA ASN A 26 -25.42 -2.68 2.67
C ASN A 26 -24.08 -3.44 2.55
N GLU A 27 -22.98 -2.71 2.69
CA GLU A 27 -21.80 -3.32 3.28
C GLU A 27 -22.29 -3.81 4.64
N PRO A 28 -22.13 -5.10 4.96
CA PRO A 28 -22.40 -5.56 6.29
C PRO A 28 -21.54 -4.70 7.21
N ALA A 29 -22.17 -3.86 8.03
CA ALA A 29 -21.46 -3.22 9.13
C ALA A 29 -20.86 -4.37 9.92
N LEU A 30 -19.53 -4.46 9.90
CA LEU A 30 -18.78 -5.37 10.77
C LEU A 30 -19.37 -5.23 12.17
N SER A 31 -19.77 -6.34 12.77
CA SER A 31 -20.27 -6.29 14.13
C SER A 31 -19.12 -5.76 15.01
N ASN A 32 -19.46 -5.02 16.07
CA ASN A 32 -18.44 -4.51 16.98
C ASN A 32 -17.50 -5.62 17.51
N ASP A 33 -17.97 -6.86 17.52
CA ASP A 33 -17.21 -8.03 17.96
C ASP A 33 -16.17 -8.47 16.93
N GLU A 34 -16.47 -8.38 15.60
CA GLU A 34 -15.52 -8.72 14.53
C GLU A 34 -14.40 -7.66 14.44
N GLU A 35 -14.74 -6.38 14.58
CA GLU A 35 -13.75 -5.29 14.62
C GLU A 35 -12.84 -5.41 15.86
N GLN A 36 -13.38 -5.79 17.01
CA GLN A 36 -12.62 -6.00 18.25
C GLN A 36 -11.67 -7.20 18.18
N VAL A 37 -12.10 -8.30 17.55
CA VAL A 37 -11.27 -9.51 17.36
C VAL A 37 -10.10 -9.19 16.43
N ASP A 38 -10.33 -8.46 15.36
CA ASP A 38 -9.30 -8.07 14.39
C ASP A 38 -8.24 -7.16 15.06
N LEU A 39 -8.66 -6.16 15.84
CA LEU A 39 -7.75 -5.29 16.59
C LEU A 39 -6.89 -6.06 17.60
N ASN A 40 -7.46 -7.00 18.35
CA ASN A 40 -6.72 -7.84 19.29
C ASN A 40 -5.67 -8.70 18.56
N ALA A 41 -6.04 -9.29 17.41
CA ALA A 41 -5.12 -10.09 16.62
C ALA A 41 -3.94 -9.24 16.08
N TYR A 42 -4.19 -7.98 15.71
CA TYR A 42 -3.12 -7.05 15.33
C TYR A 42 -2.23 -6.65 16.51
N GLU A 43 -2.80 -6.39 17.68
CA GLU A 43 -2.01 -6.09 18.87
C GLU A 43 -1.09 -7.27 19.25
N ASP A 44 -1.58 -8.50 19.17
CA ASP A 44 -0.78 -9.70 19.44
C ASP A 44 0.30 -9.89 18.36
N LEU A 45 0.00 -9.64 17.10
CA LEU A 45 1.00 -9.63 16.03
C LEU A 45 2.09 -8.59 16.31
N PHE A 46 1.73 -7.35 16.62
CA PHE A 46 2.69 -6.27 16.87
C PHE A 46 3.60 -6.58 18.04
N ARG A 47 3.06 -7.10 19.16
CA ARG A 47 3.85 -7.55 20.31
C ARG A 47 4.81 -8.69 19.94
N SER A 48 4.37 -9.62 19.09
CA SER A 48 5.20 -10.75 18.63
C SER A 48 6.36 -10.26 17.78
N ILE A 49 6.11 -9.30 16.85
CA ILE A 49 7.16 -8.71 16.02
C ILE A 49 8.16 -7.95 16.88
N ASP A 50 7.68 -7.11 17.81
CA ASP A 50 8.55 -6.29 18.67
C ASP A 50 9.42 -7.15 19.59
N ALA A 51 8.89 -8.27 20.11
CA ALA A 51 9.64 -9.23 20.92
C ALA A 51 10.76 -9.92 20.13
N GLU A 52 10.51 -10.30 18.88
CA GLU A 52 11.50 -10.91 18.00
C GLU A 52 12.55 -9.90 17.54
N SER A 53 12.11 -8.65 17.21
CA SER A 53 12.99 -7.56 16.77
C SER A 53 14.06 -7.24 17.81
N SER A 54 13.76 -7.35 19.08
CA SER A 54 14.72 -7.11 20.18
C SER A 54 15.76 -8.21 20.33
N SER A 55 15.53 -9.41 19.77
CA SER A 55 16.39 -10.58 19.98
C SER A 55 17.23 -10.99 18.76
N ASN A 56 16.72 -10.84 17.53
CA ASN A 56 17.23 -11.60 16.38
C ASN A 56 17.68 -10.79 15.17
N PHE A 57 17.29 -9.51 15.01
CA PHE A 57 17.67 -8.79 13.80
C PHE A 57 19.16 -8.35 13.74
N GLY A 58 20.02 -8.85 14.65
CA GLY A 58 21.48 -8.87 14.54
C GLY A 58 22.18 -7.56 14.16
N SER A 59 21.45 -6.49 14.01
CA SER A 59 21.92 -5.17 13.63
C SER A 59 21.85 -4.25 14.85
N ASN A 60 22.89 -3.42 15.05
CA ASN A 60 22.87 -2.32 16.01
C ASN A 60 21.87 -1.21 15.61
N VAL A 61 20.88 -1.52 14.79
CA VAL A 61 19.87 -0.58 14.27
C VAL A 61 18.67 -0.63 15.20
N GLU A 62 18.38 0.50 15.82
CA GLU A 62 17.17 0.69 16.61
C GLU A 62 15.97 0.81 15.66
N LEU A 63 15.17 -0.25 15.55
CA LEU A 63 13.98 -0.28 14.70
C LEU A 63 12.78 0.37 15.39
N LEU A 64 11.89 0.91 14.59
CA LEU A 64 10.61 1.44 15.05
C LEU A 64 9.71 0.29 15.54
N PRO A 65 9.18 0.32 16.78
CA PRO A 65 8.26 -0.71 17.24
C PRO A 65 6.92 -0.64 16.51
N TYR A 66 6.29 -1.80 16.32
CA TYR A 66 4.93 -1.90 15.75
C TYR A 66 3.85 -1.54 16.77
N SER A 67 4.07 -1.86 18.05
CA SER A 67 3.20 -1.45 19.14
C SER A 67 3.37 0.03 19.49
N GLU A 68 2.35 0.63 20.12
CA GLU A 68 2.32 2.08 20.43
C GLU A 68 3.28 2.52 21.55
N ASN A 69 4.13 1.63 22.08
CA ASN A 69 5.00 1.92 23.21
C ASN A 69 6.26 2.70 22.82
N TYR A 70 6.14 3.99 22.52
CA TYR A 70 7.28 4.89 22.47
C TYR A 70 7.77 5.19 23.90
N GLN A 71 8.97 4.75 24.24
CA GLN A 71 9.48 4.81 25.60
C GLN A 71 9.76 6.24 26.11
N SER A 72 9.88 7.24 25.24
CA SER A 72 10.03 8.64 25.65
C SER A 72 9.62 9.65 24.59
N LEU A 73 9.10 10.82 25.02
CA LEU A 73 8.82 11.98 24.16
C LEU A 73 10.06 12.47 23.37
N ARG A 74 11.25 12.24 23.90
CA ARG A 74 12.51 12.64 23.24
C ARG A 74 12.83 11.74 22.04
N GLU A 75 12.58 10.45 22.17
CA GLU A 75 12.76 9.46 21.09
C GLU A 75 11.72 9.68 20.00
N ALA A 76 10.46 9.86 20.36
CA ALA A 76 9.39 10.20 19.43
C ALA A 76 9.73 11.47 18.62
N GLY A 77 10.28 12.51 19.25
CA GLY A 77 10.68 13.73 18.56
C GLY A 77 11.92 13.56 17.65
N ARG A 78 12.84 12.63 17.94
CA ARG A 78 13.96 12.29 17.06
C ARG A 78 13.46 11.51 15.85
N LEU A 79 12.63 10.52 16.08
CA LEU A 79 11.99 9.73 15.03
C LEU A 79 11.20 10.63 14.09
N TRP A 80 10.35 11.52 14.64
CA TRP A 80 9.52 12.39 13.81
C TRP A 80 10.37 13.31 12.91
N ARG A 81 11.48 13.86 13.40
CA ARG A 81 12.42 14.62 12.57
C ARG A 81 13.11 13.78 11.50
N TRP A 82 13.36 12.50 11.78
CA TRP A 82 13.89 11.55 10.80
C TRP A 82 12.85 11.27 9.72
N ILE A 83 11.59 10.96 10.10
CA ILE A 83 10.48 10.75 9.17
C ILE A 83 10.28 11.97 8.25
N LYS A 84 10.27 13.19 8.81
CA LYS A 84 10.15 14.42 7.98
C LYS A 84 11.30 14.60 6.99
N ARG A 85 12.52 14.22 7.33
CA ARG A 85 13.65 14.26 6.40
C ARG A 85 13.54 13.24 5.26
N HIS A 86 12.91 12.12 5.51
CA HIS A 86 12.77 11.01 4.56
C HIS A 86 11.36 10.95 3.96
N SER A 87 10.56 12.02 4.12
CA SER A 87 9.13 12.04 3.75
C SER A 87 8.89 11.52 2.32
N LYS A 88 9.67 11.97 1.35
CA LYS A 88 9.53 11.54 -0.06
C LYS A 88 9.78 10.05 -0.24
N ALA A 89 10.85 9.51 0.33
CA ALA A 89 11.17 8.09 0.24
C ALA A 89 10.10 7.23 0.94
N ILE A 90 9.69 7.64 2.16
CA ILE A 90 8.63 6.96 2.90
C ILE A 90 7.33 6.95 2.11
N ILE A 91 6.90 8.10 1.58
CA ILE A 91 5.65 8.21 0.82
C ILE A 91 5.70 7.38 -0.45
N THR A 92 6.81 7.38 -1.18
CA THR A 92 6.95 6.59 -2.41
C THR A 92 6.79 5.09 -2.11
N VAL A 93 7.57 4.55 -1.17
CA VAL A 93 7.51 3.12 -0.82
C VAL A 93 6.19 2.74 -0.13
N ALA A 94 5.67 3.62 0.75
CA ALA A 94 4.39 3.39 1.41
C ALA A 94 3.21 3.40 0.44
N SER A 95 3.24 4.29 -0.57
CA SER A 95 2.19 4.31 -1.60
C SER A 95 2.13 3.00 -2.38
N ASP A 96 3.28 2.39 -2.67
CA ASP A 96 3.36 1.12 -3.37
C ASP A 96 2.70 0.01 -2.56
N ALA A 97 3.09 -0.11 -1.28
CA ALA A 97 2.52 -1.13 -0.41
C ALA A 97 1.03 -0.90 -0.12
N LEU A 98 0.60 0.36 0.11
CA LEU A 98 -0.81 0.71 0.29
C LEU A 98 -1.62 0.47 -0.99
N GLY A 99 -1.10 0.86 -2.16
CA GLY A 99 -1.72 0.59 -3.45
C GLY A 99 -1.88 -0.91 -3.71
N GLY A 100 -0.91 -1.71 -3.28
CA GLY A 100 -0.98 -3.17 -3.31
C GLY A 100 -2.07 -3.72 -2.39
N VAL A 101 -2.17 -3.22 -1.15
CA VAL A 101 -3.21 -3.62 -0.18
C VAL A 101 -4.60 -3.26 -0.70
N VAL A 102 -4.81 -2.04 -1.20
CA VAL A 102 -6.08 -1.63 -1.80
C VAL A 102 -6.41 -2.51 -3.02
N GLY A 103 -5.39 -2.83 -3.84
CA GLY A 103 -5.55 -3.71 -5.00
C GLY A 103 -5.82 -5.17 -4.66
N SER A 104 -5.44 -5.66 -3.47
CA SER A 104 -5.53 -7.07 -3.09
C SER A 104 -6.96 -7.63 -3.13
N PHE A 105 -7.96 -6.81 -2.89
CA PHE A 105 -9.38 -7.20 -3.01
C PHE A 105 -9.78 -7.63 -4.43
N GLY A 106 -8.98 -7.29 -5.45
CA GLY A 106 -9.14 -7.72 -6.84
C GLY A 106 -8.24 -8.90 -7.24
N GLY A 107 -7.53 -9.51 -6.28
CA GLY A 107 -6.59 -10.60 -6.49
C GLY A 107 -5.18 -10.17 -6.92
N PRO A 108 -4.23 -11.12 -7.09
CA PRO A 108 -2.81 -10.83 -7.25
C PRO A 108 -2.46 -9.88 -8.40
N GLY A 109 -3.16 -9.97 -9.52
CA GLY A 109 -2.94 -9.07 -10.67
C GLY A 109 -3.36 -7.63 -10.37
N CYS A 110 -4.42 -7.43 -9.59
CA CYS A 110 -4.86 -6.11 -9.16
C CYS A 110 -3.93 -5.56 -8.06
N THR A 111 -3.40 -6.42 -7.20
CA THR A 111 -2.38 -6.07 -6.21
C THR A 111 -1.17 -5.43 -6.87
N VAL A 112 -0.60 -6.08 -7.88
CA VAL A 112 0.52 -5.53 -8.67
C VAL A 112 0.12 -4.26 -9.40
N GLY A 113 -1.04 -4.25 -10.06
CA GLY A 113 -1.53 -3.08 -10.80
C GLY A 113 -1.74 -1.86 -9.90
N GLY A 114 -2.33 -2.04 -8.72
CA GLY A 114 -2.54 -0.99 -7.72
C GLY A 114 -1.23 -0.45 -7.15
N ALA A 115 -0.29 -1.33 -6.80
CA ALA A 115 1.03 -0.96 -6.32
C ALA A 115 1.81 -0.14 -7.36
N VAL A 116 1.90 -0.64 -8.60
CA VAL A 116 2.63 0.04 -9.70
C VAL A 116 2.00 1.40 -10.04
N LEU A 117 0.67 1.50 -10.01
CA LEU A 117 0.00 2.78 -10.23
C LEU A 117 0.37 3.79 -9.16
N ALA A 118 0.25 3.40 -7.90
CA ALA A 118 0.57 4.28 -6.77
C ALA A 118 2.03 4.71 -6.81
N SER A 119 2.96 3.77 -7.03
CA SER A 119 4.38 3.99 -7.19
C SER A 119 4.71 5.01 -8.28
N GLY A 120 4.23 4.74 -9.48
CA GLY A 120 4.56 5.55 -10.64
C GLY A 120 3.99 6.97 -10.56
N VAL A 121 2.75 7.11 -10.09
CA VAL A 121 2.09 8.41 -9.93
C VAL A 121 2.77 9.23 -8.83
N VAL A 122 3.06 8.61 -7.67
CA VAL A 122 3.72 9.29 -6.55
C VAL A 122 5.18 9.59 -6.87
N GLY A 123 5.93 8.62 -7.41
CA GLY A 123 7.32 8.80 -7.79
C GLY A 123 7.51 9.94 -8.78
N ALA A 124 6.70 9.98 -9.85
CA ALA A 124 6.74 11.05 -10.85
C ALA A 124 6.40 12.44 -10.24
N ALA A 125 5.40 12.52 -9.36
CA ALA A 125 4.98 13.77 -8.74
C ALA A 125 6.02 14.31 -7.75
N LEU A 126 6.77 13.46 -7.07
CA LEU A 126 7.80 13.84 -6.11
C LEU A 126 9.17 14.12 -6.77
N GLY A 127 9.25 14.09 -8.11
CA GLY A 127 10.47 14.34 -8.87
C GLY A 127 11.48 13.19 -8.78
N GLY A 128 11.04 12.01 -8.37
CA GLY A 128 11.80 10.78 -8.48
C GLY A 128 11.94 10.40 -9.96
N GLU A 129 13.15 10.28 -10.46
CA GLU A 129 13.34 9.59 -11.73
C GLU A 129 12.99 8.13 -11.47
N VAL A 130 11.99 7.60 -12.18
CA VAL A 130 11.67 6.18 -12.22
C VAL A 130 12.80 5.49 -12.99
N LYS A 131 13.97 5.45 -12.39
CA LYS A 131 15.14 4.74 -12.91
C LYS A 131 15.09 3.36 -12.30
N GLY A 132 14.60 2.41 -13.10
CA GLY A 132 14.66 1.02 -12.66
C GLY A 132 16.09 0.59 -12.38
N THR A 133 16.32 0.00 -11.23
CA THR A 133 17.52 -0.78 -10.95
C THR A 133 17.46 -2.07 -11.75
N ALA A 134 17.84 -1.96 -13.02
CA ALA A 134 18.31 -3.13 -13.74
C ALA A 134 19.82 -3.21 -13.49
N ASP A 135 20.28 -4.37 -13.05
CA ASP A 135 21.71 -4.65 -13.13
C ASP A 135 22.16 -4.47 -14.60
N LYS A 136 23.48 -4.46 -14.84
CA LYS A 136 24.04 -4.32 -16.20
C LYS A 136 23.57 -5.40 -17.18
N GLY A 137 22.81 -6.40 -16.71
CA GLY A 137 22.19 -7.46 -17.47
C GLY A 137 20.68 -7.29 -17.65
N GLY A 138 20.05 -6.22 -17.14
CA GLY A 138 18.61 -5.97 -17.22
C GLY A 138 17.76 -6.72 -16.18
N ASN A 139 18.38 -7.33 -15.16
CA ASN A 139 17.67 -7.98 -14.06
C ASN A 139 17.42 -6.97 -12.94
N THR A 140 16.19 -6.94 -12.45
CA THR A 140 15.82 -6.14 -11.28
C THR A 140 16.35 -6.84 -10.02
N ILE A 141 17.04 -6.10 -9.12
CA ILE A 141 17.40 -6.63 -7.81
C ILE A 141 16.10 -6.81 -7.02
N THR A 142 15.91 -8.01 -6.47
CA THR A 142 14.65 -8.37 -5.81
C THR A 142 14.89 -9.16 -4.53
N ILE A 143 13.97 -9.03 -3.59
CA ILE A 143 13.86 -9.89 -2.40
C ILE A 143 12.71 -10.86 -2.63
N THR A 144 13.02 -12.16 -2.60
CA THR A 144 12.04 -13.23 -2.78
C THR A 144 11.47 -13.67 -1.44
N LEU A 145 10.23 -13.26 -1.13
CA LEU A 145 9.46 -13.77 0.01
C LEU A 145 8.64 -14.98 -0.44
N SER A 146 9.11 -16.19 -0.14
CA SER A 146 8.50 -17.43 -0.58
C SER A 146 7.06 -17.66 -0.09
N THR A 147 6.62 -16.93 0.94
CA THR A 147 5.26 -16.94 1.49
C THR A 147 4.33 -15.94 0.81
N SER A 148 4.84 -15.02 0.00
CA SER A 148 4.05 -14.06 -0.75
C SER A 148 3.26 -14.76 -1.86
N SER A 149 2.14 -14.17 -2.26
CA SER A 149 1.40 -14.56 -3.47
C SER A 149 2.32 -14.49 -4.68
N THR A 150 2.04 -15.34 -5.67
CA THR A 150 2.86 -15.42 -6.88
C THR A 150 2.05 -15.22 -8.15
N LEU A 151 2.73 -14.74 -9.19
CA LEU A 151 2.22 -14.62 -10.54
C LEU A 151 3.09 -15.40 -11.51
N GLU A 152 2.46 -16.11 -12.45
CA GLU A 152 3.16 -16.77 -13.53
C GLU A 152 3.29 -15.83 -14.74
N ALA A 153 4.51 -15.44 -15.06
CA ALA A 153 4.81 -14.65 -16.24
C ALA A 153 4.64 -15.47 -17.54
N LYS A 154 4.46 -14.79 -18.68
CA LYS A 154 4.30 -15.45 -19.99
C LYS A 154 5.46 -16.38 -20.37
N ASN A 155 6.67 -16.03 -19.96
CA ASN A 155 7.87 -16.85 -20.20
C ASN A 155 7.98 -18.06 -19.26
N GLY A 156 7.03 -18.23 -18.34
CA GLY A 156 6.98 -19.34 -17.38
C GLY A 156 7.65 -19.06 -16.04
N ASP A 157 8.22 -17.89 -15.83
CA ASP A 157 8.79 -17.50 -14.52
C ASP A 157 7.65 -17.38 -13.50
N ILE A 158 7.90 -17.86 -12.29
CA ILE A 158 7.03 -17.65 -11.13
C ILE A 158 7.66 -16.54 -10.30
N LEU A 159 6.95 -15.43 -10.17
CA LEU A 159 7.40 -14.24 -9.46
C LEU A 159 6.54 -13.99 -8.23
N THR A 160 7.14 -13.61 -7.12
CA THR A 160 6.41 -13.06 -5.97
C THR A 160 5.76 -11.73 -6.34
N ILE A 161 4.79 -11.28 -5.55
CA ILE A 161 4.08 -10.00 -5.80
C ILE A 161 5.07 -8.83 -5.86
N GLY A 162 6.07 -8.78 -4.96
CA GLY A 162 7.08 -7.72 -4.95
C GLY A 162 8.00 -7.74 -6.18
N GLU A 163 8.42 -8.94 -6.64
CA GLU A 163 9.19 -9.10 -7.87
C GLU A 163 8.37 -8.69 -9.10
N ALA A 164 7.11 -9.10 -9.16
CA ALA A 164 6.19 -8.73 -10.23
C ALA A 164 5.92 -7.22 -10.23
N HIS A 165 5.82 -6.58 -9.06
CA HIS A 165 5.72 -5.13 -8.91
C HIS A 165 6.91 -4.43 -9.56
N ASN A 166 8.14 -4.73 -9.15
CA ASN A 166 9.34 -4.07 -9.68
C ASN A 166 9.50 -4.28 -11.18
N ARG A 167 9.25 -5.50 -11.67
CA ARG A 167 9.31 -5.82 -13.11
C ARG A 167 8.28 -5.01 -13.91
N THR A 168 7.05 -4.89 -13.41
CA THR A 168 5.97 -4.13 -14.07
C THR A 168 6.24 -2.63 -14.03
N LEU A 169 6.71 -2.12 -12.88
CA LEU A 169 7.08 -0.72 -12.70
C LEU A 169 8.20 -0.31 -13.67
N HIS A 170 9.25 -1.11 -13.76
CA HIS A 170 10.34 -0.88 -14.70
C HIS A 170 9.85 -0.83 -16.14
N LYS A 171 9.02 -1.80 -16.55
CA LYS A 171 8.45 -1.84 -17.90
C LYS A 171 7.55 -0.64 -18.20
N ALA A 172 6.72 -0.23 -17.24
CA ALA A 172 5.85 0.93 -17.35
C ALA A 172 6.66 2.24 -17.47
N SER A 173 7.75 2.35 -16.73
CA SER A 173 8.73 3.45 -16.83
C SER A 173 9.35 3.54 -18.22
N LEU A 174 9.84 2.44 -18.78
CA LEU A 174 10.40 2.39 -20.14
C LEU A 174 9.39 2.80 -21.24
N LYS A 175 8.08 2.64 -20.98
CA LYS A 175 7.00 3.04 -21.89
C LYS A 175 6.47 4.45 -21.64
N ASP A 176 7.10 5.22 -20.77
CA ASP A 176 6.68 6.58 -20.36
C ASP A 176 5.19 6.65 -19.95
N MET A 177 4.75 5.63 -19.20
CA MET A 177 3.35 5.54 -18.78
C MET A 177 2.96 6.61 -17.77
N PHE A 178 3.91 7.10 -16.98
CA PHE A 178 3.72 8.06 -15.89
C PHE A 178 3.95 9.51 -16.32
N SER A 179 3.87 9.80 -17.60
CA SER A 179 4.02 11.18 -18.10
C SER A 179 2.91 12.09 -17.55
N SER A 180 3.25 13.35 -17.30
CA SER A 180 2.38 14.37 -16.67
C SER A 180 1.06 14.64 -17.41
N ASN A 181 0.89 14.11 -18.61
CA ASN A 181 -0.27 14.36 -19.46
C ASN A 181 -1.36 13.27 -19.34
N LYS A 182 -1.16 12.23 -18.53
CA LYS A 182 -2.11 11.14 -18.36
C LYS A 182 -2.81 11.22 -17.01
N SER A 183 -4.10 10.94 -16.98
CA SER A 183 -4.83 10.77 -15.73
C SER A 183 -4.45 9.45 -15.04
N ALA A 184 -4.64 9.36 -13.72
CA ALA A 184 -4.41 8.12 -12.99
C ALA A 184 -5.26 6.95 -13.53
N ASP A 185 -6.50 7.23 -13.96
CA ASP A 185 -7.40 6.22 -14.55
C ASP A 185 -6.90 5.73 -15.92
N ASP A 186 -6.36 6.62 -16.76
CA ASP A 186 -5.77 6.23 -18.04
C ASP A 186 -4.53 5.36 -17.85
N VAL A 187 -3.69 5.74 -16.88
CA VAL A 187 -2.50 4.95 -16.50
C VAL A 187 -2.93 3.58 -15.97
N TYR A 188 -3.92 3.52 -15.08
CA TYR A 188 -4.43 2.26 -14.56
C TYR A 188 -5.01 1.36 -15.67
N ALA A 189 -5.82 1.92 -16.56
CA ALA A 189 -6.39 1.18 -17.68
C ALA A 189 -5.31 0.57 -18.60
N GLN A 190 -4.18 1.26 -18.75
CA GLN A 190 -3.04 0.75 -19.50
C GLN A 190 -2.27 -0.31 -18.69
N LEU A 191 -1.97 -0.06 -17.42
CA LEU A 191 -1.30 -1.03 -16.53
C LEU A 191 -2.09 -2.33 -16.41
N ARG A 192 -3.41 -2.24 -16.28
CA ARG A 192 -4.31 -3.40 -16.25
C ARG A 192 -4.12 -4.33 -17.45
N LYS A 193 -3.95 -3.76 -18.64
CA LYS A 193 -3.66 -4.53 -19.87
C LYS A 193 -2.27 -5.14 -19.83
N GLU A 194 -1.25 -4.37 -19.43
CA GLU A 194 0.13 -4.84 -19.32
C GLU A 194 0.25 -6.00 -18.32
N VAL A 195 -0.37 -5.87 -17.14
CA VAL A 195 -0.38 -6.95 -16.14
C VAL A 195 -1.06 -8.20 -16.67
N ALA A 196 -2.22 -8.08 -17.34
CA ALA A 196 -2.90 -9.21 -17.94
C ALA A 196 -2.08 -9.83 -19.09
N GLU A 197 -1.35 -9.01 -19.84
CA GLU A 197 -0.48 -9.47 -20.93
C GLU A 197 0.82 -10.11 -20.44
N ASP A 198 1.45 -9.58 -19.40
CA ASP A 198 2.74 -10.06 -18.90
C ASP A 198 2.62 -11.29 -18.01
N TYR A 199 1.49 -11.44 -17.34
CA TYR A 199 1.19 -12.57 -16.46
C TYR A 199 -0.01 -13.35 -17.04
N LYS A 200 -0.11 -14.63 -16.74
CA LYS A 200 -1.18 -15.49 -17.27
C LYS A 200 -2.53 -15.21 -16.57
N ILE A 201 -2.97 -13.95 -16.60
CA ILE A 201 -4.19 -13.47 -15.92
C ILE A 201 -5.19 -13.02 -16.98
N LYS A 202 -6.47 -13.40 -16.81
CA LYS A 202 -7.54 -12.88 -17.64
C LYS A 202 -7.79 -11.41 -17.32
N LEU A 203 -7.83 -10.54 -18.33
CA LEU A 203 -8.11 -9.11 -18.16
C LEU A 203 -9.42 -8.85 -17.39
N SER A 204 -10.42 -9.70 -17.57
CA SER A 204 -11.71 -9.62 -16.89
C SER A 204 -11.65 -9.92 -15.39
N SER A 205 -10.57 -10.54 -14.89
CA SER A 205 -10.38 -10.79 -13.46
C SER A 205 -9.70 -9.62 -12.73
N ILE A 206 -9.21 -8.62 -13.46
CA ILE A 206 -8.67 -7.40 -12.88
C ILE A 206 -9.77 -6.32 -12.94
N PRO A 207 -10.15 -5.69 -11.83
CA PRO A 207 -11.18 -4.63 -11.80
C PRO A 207 -10.99 -3.56 -12.87
N GLU A 208 -12.09 -3.06 -13.42
CA GLU A 208 -12.03 -2.00 -14.45
C GLU A 208 -11.73 -0.63 -13.87
N LYS A 209 -12.17 -0.41 -12.64
CA LYS A 209 -11.97 0.86 -11.92
C LYS A 209 -10.64 0.84 -11.18
N ASN A 210 -9.96 1.96 -11.22
CA ASN A 210 -8.79 2.22 -10.40
C ASN A 210 -9.14 2.05 -8.91
N PRO A 211 -8.47 1.13 -8.18
CA PRO A 211 -8.73 0.93 -6.76
C PRO A 211 -8.05 2.00 -5.89
N VAL A 212 -7.04 2.70 -6.41
CA VAL A 212 -6.26 3.70 -5.66
C VAL A 212 -6.96 5.05 -5.76
N SER A 213 -7.45 5.55 -4.63
CA SER A 213 -8.20 6.81 -4.53
C SER A 213 -7.36 8.01 -4.06
N PHE A 214 -6.20 7.77 -3.49
CA PHE A 214 -5.35 8.83 -2.94
C PHE A 214 -4.41 9.45 -3.99
N THR A 215 -4.06 10.72 -3.78
CA THR A 215 -3.12 11.46 -4.61
C THR A 215 -1.76 11.61 -3.90
N PRO A 216 -0.66 11.86 -4.66
CA PRO A 216 0.65 12.13 -4.08
C PRO A 216 0.67 13.28 -3.08
N SER A 217 -0.07 14.34 -3.37
CA SER A 217 -0.14 15.52 -2.51
C SER A 217 -0.85 15.23 -1.20
N GLU A 218 -1.92 14.44 -1.21
CA GLU A 218 -2.62 14.03 0.00
C GLU A 218 -1.71 13.19 0.89
N LEU A 219 -1.02 12.19 0.34
CA LEU A 219 -0.07 11.39 1.11
C LEU A 219 1.08 12.23 1.68
N LEU A 220 1.64 13.14 0.88
CA LEU A 220 2.74 13.98 1.34
C LEU A 220 2.29 14.91 2.49
N ASN A 221 1.07 15.41 2.43
CA ASN A 221 0.49 16.22 3.49
C ASN A 221 0.35 15.46 4.81
N CYS A 222 0.21 14.12 4.79
CA CYS A 222 0.20 13.30 6.01
C CYS A 222 1.53 13.36 6.79
N ILE A 223 2.62 13.84 6.18
CA ILE A 223 3.92 14.00 6.85
C ILE A 223 4.29 15.48 6.98
N GLU A 224 4.08 16.27 5.94
CA GLU A 224 4.60 17.63 5.83
C GLU A 224 3.67 18.69 6.42
N SER A 225 2.37 18.39 6.59
CA SER A 225 1.44 19.33 7.23
C SER A 225 1.92 19.72 8.62
N PRO A 226 1.86 21.02 8.98
CA PRO A 226 2.20 21.50 10.33
C PRO A 226 1.25 20.96 11.42
N GLU A 227 0.09 20.46 11.04
CA GLU A 227 -0.90 19.85 11.92
C GLU A 227 -0.51 18.44 12.34
N VAL A 228 0.37 17.77 11.58
CA VAL A 228 0.84 16.41 11.82
C VAL A 228 2.17 16.46 12.58
N ASN A 229 2.18 16.01 13.81
CA ASN A 229 3.31 16.15 14.73
C ASN A 229 3.82 14.80 15.27
N SER A 230 3.17 13.70 14.92
CA SER A 230 3.52 12.37 15.41
C SER A 230 3.30 11.29 14.35
N PHE A 231 3.91 10.14 14.58
CA PHE A 231 3.70 8.95 13.75
C PHE A 231 2.24 8.48 13.79
N ASP A 232 1.58 8.57 14.96
CA ASP A 232 0.19 8.16 15.13
C ASP A 232 -0.79 9.03 14.35
N GLU A 233 -0.54 10.35 14.30
CA GLU A 233 -1.33 11.27 13.49
C GLU A 233 -1.13 10.99 11.99
N MET A 234 0.10 10.68 11.56
CA MET A 234 0.39 10.27 10.19
C MET A 234 -0.36 8.98 9.83
N VAL A 235 -0.33 7.97 10.69
CA VAL A 235 -1.07 6.71 10.51
C VAL A 235 -2.56 6.97 10.37
N LEU A 236 -3.13 7.82 11.25
CA LEU A 236 -4.55 8.16 11.21
C LEU A 236 -4.93 8.83 9.89
N GLN A 237 -4.21 9.87 9.49
CA GLN A 237 -4.52 10.58 8.24
C GLN A 237 -4.37 9.68 7.00
N MET A 238 -3.31 8.86 6.94
CA MET A 238 -3.16 7.92 5.84
C MET A 238 -4.25 6.86 5.79
N SER A 239 -4.74 6.41 6.95
CA SER A 239 -5.88 5.50 7.05
C SER A 239 -7.15 6.11 6.45
N GLU A 240 -7.44 7.37 6.79
CA GLU A 240 -8.61 8.08 6.27
C GLU A 240 -8.54 8.30 4.74
N ILE A 241 -7.37 8.72 4.23
CA ILE A 241 -7.18 9.00 2.80
C ILE A 241 -7.21 7.72 1.96
N SER A 242 -6.55 6.65 2.42
CA SER A 242 -6.45 5.39 1.69
C SER A 242 -7.67 4.49 1.86
N ASN A 243 -8.56 4.78 2.81
CA ASN A 243 -9.65 3.90 3.23
C ASN A 243 -9.16 2.49 3.62
N VAL A 244 -7.96 2.42 4.21
CA VAL A 244 -7.33 1.20 4.74
C VAL A 244 -7.37 1.28 6.25
N SER A 245 -7.64 0.17 6.95
CA SER A 245 -7.73 0.18 8.41
C SER A 245 -6.44 0.69 9.06
N LYS A 246 -6.58 1.39 10.19
CA LYS A 246 -5.48 2.00 10.95
C LYS A 246 -4.38 0.99 11.30
N ALA A 247 -4.77 -0.24 11.67
CA ALA A 247 -3.85 -1.31 12.00
C ALA A 247 -2.99 -1.73 10.78
N ARG A 248 -3.59 -1.89 9.60
CA ARG A 248 -2.89 -2.18 8.34
C ARG A 248 -1.94 -1.05 7.94
N VAL A 249 -2.42 0.20 8.01
CA VAL A 249 -1.59 1.37 7.69
C VAL A 249 -0.39 1.46 8.62
N ARG A 250 -0.60 1.28 9.93
CA ARG A 250 0.49 1.24 10.92
C ARG A 250 1.50 0.16 10.57
N TYR A 251 1.02 -1.06 10.31
CA TYR A 251 1.88 -2.17 9.91
C TYR A 251 2.77 -1.80 8.71
N ILE A 252 2.15 -1.32 7.62
CA ILE A 252 2.87 -0.96 6.39
C ILE A 252 3.87 0.15 6.61
N LEU A 253 3.48 1.23 7.28
CA LEU A 253 4.37 2.36 7.52
C LEU A 253 5.55 1.99 8.41
N THR A 254 5.32 1.19 9.46
CA THR A 254 6.40 0.69 10.31
C THR A 254 7.35 -0.20 9.52
N THR A 255 6.84 -1.10 8.68
CA THR A 255 7.66 -1.95 7.79
C THR A 255 8.50 -1.11 6.83
N VAL A 256 7.91 -0.11 6.18
CA VAL A 256 8.60 0.80 5.25
C VAL A 256 9.71 1.57 5.96
N ILE A 257 9.41 2.18 7.11
CA ILE A 257 10.37 2.96 7.91
C ILE A 257 11.53 2.07 8.36
N ASN A 258 11.25 0.88 8.86
CA ASN A 258 12.27 -0.06 9.30
C ASN A 258 13.15 -0.53 8.15
N ASN A 259 12.60 -0.80 6.99
CA ASN A 259 13.37 -1.13 5.79
C ASN A 259 14.32 0.01 5.39
N LEU A 260 13.85 1.27 5.42
CA LEU A 260 14.68 2.43 5.14
C LEU A 260 15.80 2.60 6.19
N MET A 261 15.48 2.45 7.48
CA MET A 261 16.47 2.49 8.55
C MET A 261 17.55 1.40 8.41
N LEU A 262 17.13 0.19 8.01
CA LEU A 262 18.07 -0.91 7.75
C LEU A 262 19.00 -0.59 6.58
N VAL A 263 18.49 -0.09 5.46
CA VAL A 263 19.31 0.32 4.31
C VAL A 263 20.34 1.38 4.72
N GLU A 264 19.92 2.44 5.39
CA GLU A 264 20.82 3.51 5.84
C GLU A 264 21.94 3.05 6.77
N ASN A 265 21.67 2.01 7.55
CA ASN A 265 22.63 1.50 8.55
C ASN A 265 23.30 0.18 8.13
N ASN A 266 23.26 -0.18 6.84
CA ASN A 266 23.79 -1.42 6.29
C ASN A 266 23.24 -2.69 6.98
N GLY A 267 21.99 -2.65 7.42
CA GLY A 267 21.29 -3.79 8.00
C GLY A 267 20.80 -4.76 6.92
N ASN A 268 20.38 -5.95 7.33
CA ASN A 268 19.91 -6.98 6.42
C ASN A 268 18.40 -6.89 6.19
N VAL A 269 17.99 -6.13 5.17
CA VAL A 269 16.60 -5.95 4.77
C VAL A 269 15.93 -7.27 4.38
N GLU A 270 16.66 -8.17 3.71
CA GLU A 270 16.11 -9.46 3.27
C GLU A 270 15.75 -10.34 4.47
N THR A 271 16.71 -10.56 5.39
CA THR A 271 16.46 -11.36 6.60
C THR A 271 15.31 -10.79 7.42
N TYR A 272 15.27 -9.47 7.60
CA TYR A 272 14.19 -8.78 8.32
C TYR A 272 12.81 -9.12 7.73
N ASN A 273 12.63 -8.97 6.43
CA ASN A 273 11.33 -9.20 5.79
C ASN A 273 10.95 -10.69 5.72
N ILE A 274 11.95 -11.60 5.60
CA ILE A 274 11.71 -13.05 5.69
C ILE A 274 11.19 -13.42 7.09
N ASP A 275 11.82 -12.92 8.14
CA ASP A 275 11.40 -13.23 9.51
C ASP A 275 10.05 -12.59 9.84
N LEU A 276 9.81 -11.35 9.39
CA LEU A 276 8.51 -10.70 9.48
C LEU A 276 7.41 -11.53 8.85
N SER A 277 7.63 -12.06 7.63
CA SER A 277 6.65 -12.90 6.94
C SER A 277 6.37 -14.22 7.67
N LYS A 278 7.36 -14.80 8.36
CA LYS A 278 7.17 -15.99 9.20
C LYS A 278 6.29 -15.68 10.41
N ILE A 279 6.55 -14.56 11.11
CA ILE A 279 5.74 -14.16 12.28
C ILE A 279 4.28 -13.93 11.86
N ILE A 280 4.04 -13.22 10.74
CA ILE A 280 2.68 -13.03 10.22
C ILE A 280 1.99 -14.36 9.94
N SER A 281 2.69 -15.30 9.29
CA SER A 281 2.13 -16.61 8.94
C SER A 281 1.72 -17.45 10.17
N GLN A 282 2.29 -17.15 11.34
CA GLN A 282 2.04 -17.81 12.61
C GLN A 282 1.07 -17.06 13.51
N SER A 283 0.66 -15.84 13.13
CA SER A 283 -0.25 -14.99 13.89
C SER A 283 -1.68 -15.55 13.95
N SER A 284 -2.50 -14.99 14.83
CA SER A 284 -3.93 -15.31 14.96
C SER A 284 -4.82 -14.63 13.92
N LEU A 285 -4.26 -13.82 13.02
CA LEU A 285 -4.98 -13.20 11.91
C LEU A 285 -5.58 -14.24 10.96
N THR A 286 -6.64 -13.89 10.24
CA THR A 286 -7.18 -14.75 9.19
C THR A 286 -6.14 -15.03 8.10
N LYS A 287 -6.31 -16.10 7.34
CA LYS A 287 -5.37 -16.45 6.26
C LYS A 287 -5.33 -15.38 5.17
N GLU A 288 -6.46 -14.76 4.89
CA GLU A 288 -6.60 -13.66 3.94
C GLU A 288 -5.82 -12.44 4.44
N GLU A 289 -5.95 -12.10 5.72
CA GLU A 289 -5.24 -10.99 6.32
C GLU A 289 -3.73 -11.23 6.42
N GLN A 290 -3.32 -12.46 6.81
CA GLN A 290 -1.92 -12.87 6.78
C GLN A 290 -1.31 -12.68 5.38
N GLN A 291 -2.02 -13.15 4.34
CA GLN A 291 -1.56 -13.05 2.96
C GLN A 291 -1.45 -11.59 2.49
N LEU A 292 -2.44 -10.77 2.84
CA LEU A 292 -2.46 -9.34 2.53
C LEU A 292 -1.22 -8.63 3.13
N LEU A 293 -0.91 -8.88 4.40
CA LEU A 293 0.25 -8.27 5.05
C LEU A 293 1.58 -8.79 4.49
N ILE A 294 1.67 -10.08 4.16
CA ILE A 294 2.86 -10.68 3.52
C ILE A 294 3.08 -10.08 2.14
N ASP A 295 2.03 -9.91 1.34
CA ASP A 295 2.11 -9.29 0.01
C ASP A 295 2.51 -7.81 0.12
N GLY A 296 1.93 -7.08 1.06
CA GLY A 296 2.34 -5.71 1.39
C GLY A 296 3.81 -5.61 1.81
N THR A 297 4.30 -6.56 2.62
CA THR A 297 5.71 -6.67 3.01
C THR A 297 6.61 -6.93 1.80
N SER A 298 6.20 -7.85 0.92
CA SER A 298 6.92 -8.17 -0.31
C SER A 298 7.07 -6.95 -1.23
N ILE A 299 5.99 -6.16 -1.38
CA ILE A 299 6.01 -4.92 -2.15
C ILE A 299 6.91 -3.89 -1.47
N ALA A 300 6.75 -3.64 -0.17
CA ALA A 300 7.54 -2.66 0.57
C ALA A 300 9.05 -2.95 0.50
N ALA A 301 9.46 -4.23 0.68
CA ALA A 301 10.84 -4.65 0.59
C ALA A 301 11.42 -4.43 -0.80
N ASN A 302 10.71 -4.83 -1.84
CA ASN A 302 11.16 -4.72 -3.22
C ASN A 302 11.11 -3.27 -3.73
N SER A 303 10.10 -2.50 -3.37
CA SER A 303 10.00 -1.07 -3.66
C SER A 303 11.14 -0.29 -3.01
N ASN A 304 11.48 -0.62 -1.75
CA ASN A 304 12.60 0.01 -1.07
C ASN A 304 13.92 -0.17 -1.82
N LEU A 305 14.21 -1.37 -2.33
CA LEU A 305 15.37 -1.61 -3.19
C LEU A 305 15.29 -0.81 -4.49
N TYR A 306 14.13 -0.81 -5.13
CA TYR A 306 13.92 -0.12 -6.40
C TYR A 306 14.21 1.39 -6.33
N TRP A 307 13.79 2.05 -5.24
CA TRP A 307 13.92 3.50 -5.09
C TRP A 307 15.24 3.95 -4.43
N ASN A 308 15.89 3.12 -3.61
CA ASN A 308 17.06 3.52 -2.84
C ASN A 308 18.42 3.18 -3.48
N GLU A 309 18.51 2.24 -4.42
CA GLU A 309 19.78 1.98 -5.13
C GLU A 309 20.16 3.08 -6.13
N ASN A 310 19.33 4.10 -6.30
CA ASN A 310 19.53 5.20 -7.23
C ASN A 310 19.88 6.54 -6.56
N ASN A 311 20.05 6.56 -5.25
CA ASN A 311 20.54 7.69 -4.47
C ASN A 311 21.93 7.38 -3.91
#